data_8f697037dd4a9d68606a93387e59919a
#
_entry.id   8f697037dd4a9d68606a93387e59919a
#
_cell.length_a   1.000
_cell.length_b   1.000
_cell.length_c   1.000
_cell.angle_alpha   90.00
_cell.angle_beta   90.00
_cell.angle_gamma   90.00
#
_symmetry.space_group_name_H-M   'P 1'
#
loop_
_entity.id
_entity.type
_entity.pdbx_description
1 polymer ?
#
loop_
_entity_poly.entity_id
_entity_poly.type
_entity_poly.pdbx_seq_one_letter_code
_entity_poly.pdbx_strand_id
1 'polypeptide(L)'
;MAKELQSDEFKKLLSLGEEKGFLTYDDVNDMLPPDVTSSDQIDDIIMLFGEKNIDIIDTEQGEKLMVKKTTEDTVPVKMTEGLTLMPIAGKTGDPVKMYLREMGLVSLLSREGEVEIAKKIEEGARETMTAIFRLPVSINEVLSIGEKLQSGEVKIKNVVDNIEDEEGFMEEDEHRDRVLKLISRIKLFNDRNNVLRAKLKSKTMRAKRREALNSELEKNTRYIITLCRKIRFSKKQINRFVARLRYYNDEIEKAEKVIVQYKKDTRLTLAQLEKVWAQMKKPKANEKKIAKENRVSIDLLKKSKIAIGEAHKKIKHIVQEAGIPAATLKTVVKSIEEGERKAEIAQRKLVEANLRLVVSIAKKY
;
A
#
# COMPACT_ATOMS: atom_id res chain seq x y z
N MET A 1 12.27 -31.00 -26.47
CA MET A 1 11.39 -29.84 -26.71
C MET A 1 11.46 -29.28 -28.14
N ALA A 2 12.59 -29.00 -28.77
CA ALA A 2 12.61 -28.37 -30.11
C ALA A 2 12.44 -29.33 -31.30
N LYS A 3 12.49 -30.65 -31.12
CA LYS A 3 12.35 -31.66 -32.20
C LYS A 3 10.93 -32.17 -32.38
N GLU A 4 10.09 -32.11 -31.38
CA GLU A 4 8.71 -32.62 -31.36
C GLU A 4 7.71 -31.62 -31.96
N LEU A 5 7.99 -30.32 -31.80
CA LEU A 5 7.22 -29.22 -32.40
C LEU A 5 7.38 -29.07 -33.93
N GLN A 6 8.26 -29.88 -34.56
CA GLN A 6 8.51 -29.86 -36.03
C GLN A 6 7.89 -31.03 -36.77
N SER A 7 7.07 -31.88 -36.14
CA SER A 7 6.39 -32.95 -36.83
C SER A 7 5.38 -32.37 -37.82
N ASP A 8 5.32 -32.95 -39.02
CA ASP A 8 4.37 -32.50 -40.07
C ASP A 8 2.91 -32.67 -39.61
N GLU A 9 2.65 -33.55 -38.66
CA GLU A 9 1.36 -33.79 -38.02
C GLU A 9 0.95 -32.61 -37.14
N PHE A 10 1.88 -32.07 -36.36
CA PHE A 10 1.63 -30.88 -35.53
C PHE A 10 1.35 -29.62 -36.35
N LYS A 11 2.05 -29.45 -37.48
CA LYS A 11 1.79 -28.34 -38.43
C LYS A 11 0.41 -28.44 -39.06
N LYS A 12 -0.05 -29.65 -39.39
CA LYS A 12 -1.39 -29.89 -39.90
C LYS A 12 -2.46 -29.58 -38.88
N LEU A 13 -2.23 -29.95 -37.61
CA LEU A 13 -3.14 -29.66 -36.51
C LEU A 13 -3.25 -28.15 -36.26
N LEU A 14 -2.14 -27.42 -36.30
CA LEU A 14 -2.11 -25.95 -36.22
C LEU A 14 -2.86 -25.30 -37.37
N SER A 15 -2.65 -25.73 -38.64
CA SER A 15 -3.35 -25.18 -39.79
C SER A 15 -4.85 -25.44 -39.73
N LEU A 16 -5.26 -26.62 -39.25
CA LEU A 16 -6.67 -26.97 -39.05
C LEU A 16 -7.33 -26.11 -37.97
N GLY A 17 -6.61 -25.86 -36.87
CA GLY A 17 -7.06 -24.98 -35.80
C GLY A 17 -7.15 -23.51 -36.20
N GLU A 18 -6.18 -23.01 -36.98
CA GLU A 18 -6.21 -21.65 -37.53
C GLU A 18 -7.36 -21.44 -38.52
N GLU A 19 -7.69 -22.48 -39.34
CA GLU A 19 -8.78 -22.43 -40.33
C GLU A 19 -10.17 -22.51 -39.68
N LYS A 20 -10.34 -23.39 -38.68
CA LYS A 20 -11.62 -23.61 -38.01
C LYS A 20 -11.85 -22.62 -36.82
N GLY A 21 -10.79 -22.09 -36.24
CA GLY A 21 -10.82 -21.29 -35.04
C GLY A 21 -10.96 -22.11 -33.73
N PHE A 22 -11.10 -23.42 -33.84
CA PHE A 22 -11.17 -24.36 -32.74
C PHE A 22 -10.71 -25.76 -33.16
N LEU A 23 -10.30 -26.57 -32.16
CA LEU A 23 -10.02 -27.99 -32.31
C LEU A 23 -10.88 -28.79 -31.34
N THR A 24 -11.23 -30.02 -31.68
CA THR A 24 -11.87 -30.93 -30.73
C THR A 24 -10.82 -31.75 -29.96
N TYR A 25 -11.18 -32.26 -28.79
CA TYR A 25 -10.28 -33.17 -28.06
C TYR A 25 -9.96 -34.41 -28.90
N ASP A 26 -10.89 -34.89 -29.73
CA ASP A 26 -10.66 -36.03 -30.62
C ASP A 26 -9.68 -35.66 -31.72
N ASP A 27 -9.81 -34.47 -32.35
CA ASP A 27 -8.85 -33.98 -33.36
C ASP A 27 -7.42 -33.93 -32.81
N VAL A 28 -7.27 -33.49 -31.55
CA VAL A 28 -5.97 -33.41 -30.88
C VAL A 28 -5.45 -34.82 -30.58
N ASN A 29 -6.29 -35.71 -30.09
CA ASN A 29 -5.90 -37.05 -29.67
C ASN A 29 -5.54 -37.95 -30.87
N ASP A 30 -6.24 -37.81 -31.99
CA ASP A 30 -6.03 -38.62 -33.21
C ASP A 30 -4.80 -38.18 -34.03
N MET A 31 -4.39 -36.91 -33.93
CA MET A 31 -3.28 -36.34 -34.70
C MET A 31 -2.00 -36.16 -33.89
N LEU A 32 -2.02 -36.40 -32.57
CA LEU A 32 -0.81 -36.36 -31.76
C LEU A 32 0.05 -37.61 -31.96
N PRO A 33 1.37 -37.48 -32.15
CA PRO A 33 2.28 -38.62 -32.27
C PRO A 33 2.22 -39.51 -31.02
N PRO A 34 2.30 -40.85 -31.19
CA PRO A 34 2.23 -41.78 -30.06
C PRO A 34 3.36 -41.64 -29.02
N ASP A 35 4.38 -40.83 -29.31
CA ASP A 35 5.48 -40.52 -28.40
C ASP A 35 5.13 -39.41 -27.38
N VAL A 36 4.00 -38.69 -27.59
CA VAL A 36 3.52 -37.62 -26.64
C VAL A 36 2.59 -38.26 -25.62
N THR A 37 3.17 -38.94 -24.65
CA THR A 37 2.42 -39.64 -23.57
C THR A 37 2.50 -38.92 -22.22
N SER A 38 3.31 -37.87 -22.11
CA SER A 38 3.45 -37.10 -20.86
C SER A 38 2.37 -36.02 -20.74
N SER A 39 1.70 -35.99 -19.60
CA SER A 39 0.69 -34.95 -19.28
C SER A 39 1.26 -33.54 -19.42
N ASP A 40 2.55 -33.34 -19.11
CA ASP A 40 3.23 -32.05 -19.19
C ASP A 40 3.41 -31.59 -20.66
N GLN A 41 3.60 -32.56 -21.59
CA GLN A 41 3.70 -32.27 -23.04
C GLN A 41 2.36 -31.92 -23.66
N ILE A 42 1.29 -32.57 -23.21
CA ILE A 42 -0.09 -32.26 -23.65
C ILE A 42 -0.50 -30.88 -23.15
N ASP A 43 -0.18 -30.54 -21.92
CA ASP A 43 -0.44 -29.21 -21.35
C ASP A 43 0.31 -28.09 -22.10
N ASP A 44 1.58 -28.33 -22.49
CA ASP A 44 2.38 -27.39 -23.28
C ASP A 44 1.77 -27.17 -24.69
N ILE A 45 1.26 -28.24 -25.32
CA ILE A 45 0.59 -28.19 -26.62
C ILE A 45 -0.74 -27.42 -26.52
N ILE A 46 -1.54 -27.69 -25.49
CA ILE A 46 -2.81 -26.97 -25.25
C ILE A 46 -2.53 -25.46 -25.00
N MET A 47 -1.46 -25.15 -24.29
CA MET A 47 -1.04 -23.77 -24.04
C MET A 47 -0.63 -23.06 -25.34
N LEU A 48 0.07 -23.76 -26.23
CA LEU A 48 0.51 -23.23 -27.53
C LEU A 48 -0.67 -22.96 -28.47
N PHE A 49 -1.71 -23.80 -28.44
CA PHE A 49 -2.96 -23.55 -29.16
C PHE A 49 -3.70 -22.33 -28.60
N GLY A 50 -3.71 -22.17 -27.27
CA GLY A 50 -4.26 -20.97 -26.61
C GLY A 50 -3.54 -19.67 -26.99
N GLU A 51 -2.20 -19.70 -27.14
CA GLU A 51 -1.40 -18.55 -27.62
C GLU A 51 -1.75 -18.18 -29.07
N LYS A 52 -2.18 -19.17 -29.88
CA LYS A 52 -2.60 -18.99 -31.26
C LYS A 52 -4.10 -18.67 -31.42
N ASN A 53 -4.82 -18.42 -30.32
CA ASN A 53 -6.27 -18.21 -30.30
C ASN A 53 -7.09 -19.36 -30.87
N ILE A 54 -6.61 -20.60 -30.72
CA ILE A 54 -7.31 -21.81 -31.12
C ILE A 54 -7.94 -22.41 -29.87
N ASP A 55 -9.27 -22.42 -29.79
CA ASP A 55 -9.99 -23.01 -28.67
C ASP A 55 -10.10 -24.53 -28.81
N ILE A 56 -9.87 -25.28 -27.74
CA ILE A 56 -10.09 -26.73 -27.70
C ILE A 56 -11.44 -26.96 -27.04
N ILE A 57 -12.35 -27.61 -27.79
CA ILE A 57 -13.74 -27.84 -27.39
C ILE A 57 -14.11 -29.31 -27.46
N ASP A 58 -15.19 -29.68 -26.75
CA ASP A 58 -15.72 -31.04 -26.80
C ASP A 58 -16.43 -31.31 -28.18
N THR A 59 -16.35 -32.54 -28.64
CA THR A 59 -16.87 -32.95 -29.96
C THR A 59 -18.35 -32.60 -30.16
N GLU A 60 -19.18 -32.72 -29.09
CA GLU A 60 -20.59 -32.32 -29.17
C GLU A 60 -20.81 -30.81 -29.31
N GLN A 61 -19.84 -29.99 -28.93
CA GLN A 61 -19.90 -28.53 -29.07
C GLN A 61 -19.38 -28.08 -30.44
N GLY A 62 -18.41 -28.82 -31.01
CA GLY A 62 -17.88 -28.59 -32.33
C GLY A 62 -18.93 -28.74 -33.44
N GLU A 63 -19.77 -29.79 -33.38
CA GLU A 63 -20.87 -30.00 -34.30
C GLU A 63 -21.93 -28.89 -34.26
N LYS A 64 -22.24 -28.37 -33.07
CA LYS A 64 -23.19 -27.24 -32.90
C LYS A 64 -22.68 -25.91 -33.44
N LEU A 65 -21.36 -25.70 -33.46
CA LEU A 65 -20.74 -24.52 -34.05
C LEU A 65 -20.63 -24.55 -35.55
N MET A 66 -20.41 -25.74 -36.14
CA MET A 66 -20.45 -25.90 -37.59
C MET A 66 -21.85 -25.67 -38.18
N VAL A 67 -22.90 -26.12 -37.50
CA VAL A 67 -24.31 -25.91 -37.95
C VAL A 67 -24.70 -24.43 -37.90
N LYS A 68 -24.11 -23.62 -37.00
CA LYS A 68 -24.36 -22.17 -36.94
C LYS A 68 -23.64 -21.36 -38.02
N LYS A 69 -22.48 -21.79 -38.49
CA LYS A 69 -21.74 -21.09 -39.57
C LYS A 69 -22.37 -21.23 -40.95
N THR A 70 -23.24 -22.20 -41.15
CA THR A 70 -23.93 -22.46 -42.47
C THR A 70 -25.26 -21.71 -42.64
N THR A 71 -25.72 -20.94 -41.64
CA THR A 71 -27.05 -20.25 -41.68
C THR A 71 -27.00 -18.74 -41.58
N GLU A 72 -25.83 -18.10 -41.53
CA GLU A 72 -25.73 -16.62 -41.47
C GLU A 72 -24.82 -16.05 -42.58
N ASP A 73 -25.24 -16.18 -43.84
CA ASP A 73 -24.88 -15.25 -44.90
C ASP A 73 -26.07 -14.33 -45.18
N THR A 74 -25.82 -13.04 -45.07
CA THR A 74 -26.59 -11.82 -45.41
C THR A 74 -26.98 -10.97 -44.23
N VAL A 75 -26.20 -9.90 -43.97
CA VAL A 75 -26.56 -8.46 -44.01
C VAL A 75 -25.36 -7.58 -43.54
N PRO A 76 -24.98 -6.51 -44.26
CA PRO A 76 -23.85 -5.67 -43.90
C PRO A 76 -24.27 -4.59 -42.87
N VAL A 77 -23.62 -4.50 -41.72
CA VAL A 77 -23.77 -3.38 -40.79
C VAL A 77 -22.48 -2.62 -40.68
N LYS A 78 -22.60 -1.33 -40.87
CA LYS A 78 -21.61 -0.26 -40.87
C LYS A 78 -20.78 -0.20 -39.59
N MET A 79 -19.49 0.05 -39.79
CA MET A 79 -18.54 0.49 -38.72
C MET A 79 -19.04 1.72 -38.02
N THR A 80 -19.04 1.67 -36.67
CA THR A 80 -18.88 2.82 -35.83
C THR A 80 -17.92 2.44 -34.67
N GLU A 81 -16.88 3.24 -34.55
CA GLU A 81 -15.85 3.16 -33.57
C GLU A 81 -16.42 3.31 -32.14
N GLY A 82 -16.04 2.45 -31.24
CA GLY A 82 -16.34 2.56 -29.82
C GLY A 82 -15.81 1.32 -29.11
N LEU A 83 -14.57 1.42 -28.58
CA LEU A 83 -13.98 0.40 -27.73
C LEU A 83 -14.84 0.18 -26.48
N THR A 84 -15.71 -0.80 -26.53
CA THR A 84 -16.24 -1.45 -25.34
C THR A 84 -15.81 -2.90 -25.37
N LEU A 85 -14.86 -3.23 -24.49
CA LEU A 85 -14.51 -4.60 -24.14
C LEU A 85 -15.79 -5.30 -23.63
N MET A 86 -16.51 -5.96 -24.51
CA MET A 86 -17.55 -6.89 -24.10
C MET A 86 -16.88 -8.17 -23.56
N PRO A 87 -17.24 -8.65 -22.38
CA PRO A 87 -16.81 -9.96 -21.92
C PRO A 87 -17.45 -11.01 -22.82
N ILE A 88 -16.66 -11.78 -23.55
CA ILE A 88 -17.10 -12.99 -24.24
C ILE A 88 -17.56 -13.95 -23.14
N ALA A 89 -18.85 -13.97 -22.90
CA ALA A 89 -19.52 -14.91 -22.03
C ALA A 89 -19.60 -16.29 -22.69
N GLY A 90 -18.47 -16.97 -22.76
CA GLY A 90 -18.44 -18.42 -22.86
C GLY A 90 -18.93 -18.97 -21.51
N LYS A 91 -20.06 -19.65 -21.53
CA LYS A 91 -20.68 -20.32 -20.37
C LYS A 91 -19.82 -21.49 -19.88
N THR A 92 -18.71 -21.22 -19.25
CA THR A 92 -18.07 -22.15 -18.33
C THR A 92 -18.10 -21.49 -16.96
N GLY A 93 -19.24 -21.61 -16.29
CA GLY A 93 -19.45 -21.08 -14.96
C GLY A 93 -18.75 -21.88 -13.86
N ASP A 94 -17.63 -22.51 -14.16
CA ASP A 94 -16.81 -23.17 -13.17
C ASP A 94 -15.73 -22.21 -12.68
N PRO A 95 -15.87 -21.67 -11.46
CA PRO A 95 -14.91 -20.74 -10.87
C PRO A 95 -13.50 -21.35 -10.77
N VAL A 96 -13.39 -22.68 -10.69
CA VAL A 96 -12.14 -23.39 -10.60
C VAL A 96 -11.39 -23.30 -11.94
N LYS A 97 -12.08 -23.53 -13.07
CA LYS A 97 -11.48 -23.39 -14.39
C LYS A 97 -11.01 -21.98 -14.69
N MET A 98 -11.81 -20.96 -14.32
CA MET A 98 -11.40 -19.56 -14.42
C MET A 98 -10.15 -19.27 -13.59
N TYR A 99 -10.12 -19.73 -12.34
CA TYR A 99 -8.97 -19.55 -11.45
C TYR A 99 -7.71 -20.23 -11.99
N LEU A 100 -7.82 -21.47 -12.48
CA LEU A 100 -6.70 -22.20 -13.07
C LEU A 100 -6.18 -21.55 -14.36
N ARG A 101 -7.07 -20.95 -15.16
CA ARG A 101 -6.70 -20.17 -16.34
C ARG A 101 -5.95 -18.89 -15.98
N GLU A 102 -6.45 -18.12 -15.02
CA GLU A 102 -5.78 -16.91 -14.55
C GLU A 102 -4.41 -17.21 -13.92
N MET A 103 -4.32 -18.29 -13.13
CA MET A 103 -3.05 -18.74 -12.56
C MET A 103 -2.05 -19.22 -13.59
N GLY A 104 -2.52 -19.77 -14.72
CA GLY A 104 -1.67 -20.18 -15.86
C GLY A 104 -0.96 -19.02 -16.56
N LEU A 105 -1.53 -17.82 -16.50
CA LEU A 105 -0.97 -16.61 -17.12
C LEU A 105 0.16 -15.95 -16.30
N VAL A 106 0.28 -16.26 -15.01
CA VAL A 106 1.32 -15.70 -14.14
C VAL A 106 2.66 -16.41 -14.42
N SER A 107 3.71 -15.68 -14.80
CA SER A 107 5.04 -16.28 -14.98
C SER A 107 5.62 -16.81 -13.68
N LEU A 108 6.31 -17.95 -13.72
CA LEU A 108 7.08 -18.44 -12.58
C LEU A 108 8.24 -17.47 -12.29
N LEU A 109 8.50 -17.22 -11.01
CA LEU A 109 9.66 -16.44 -10.60
C LEU A 109 10.94 -17.27 -10.69
N SER A 110 11.99 -16.68 -11.22
CA SER A 110 13.33 -17.23 -11.05
C SER A 110 13.83 -16.96 -9.63
N ARG A 111 14.83 -17.68 -9.17
CA ARG A 111 15.46 -17.46 -7.86
C ARG A 111 15.94 -16.02 -7.69
N GLU A 112 16.49 -15.43 -8.74
CA GLU A 112 16.91 -14.02 -8.77
C GLU A 112 15.71 -13.08 -8.63
N GLY A 113 14.58 -13.41 -9.29
CA GLY A 113 13.32 -12.66 -9.19
C GLY A 113 12.73 -12.68 -7.78
N GLU A 114 12.78 -13.84 -7.09
CA GLU A 114 12.36 -13.96 -5.69
C GLU A 114 13.21 -13.06 -4.76
N VAL A 115 14.54 -13.08 -4.94
CA VAL A 115 15.46 -12.24 -4.17
C VAL A 115 15.22 -10.76 -4.45
N GLU A 116 14.93 -10.37 -5.70
CA GLU A 116 14.60 -8.97 -6.03
C GLU A 116 13.30 -8.51 -5.38
N ILE A 117 12.28 -9.36 -5.38
CA ILE A 117 11.00 -9.06 -4.71
C ILE A 117 11.19 -8.97 -3.20
N ALA A 118 11.93 -9.91 -2.59
CA ALA A 118 12.24 -9.88 -1.16
C ALA A 118 12.96 -8.59 -0.77
N LYS A 119 13.93 -8.14 -1.57
CA LYS A 119 14.61 -6.85 -1.37
C LYS A 119 13.64 -5.66 -1.47
N LYS A 120 12.68 -5.67 -2.39
CA LYS A 120 11.67 -4.61 -2.51
C LYS A 120 10.73 -4.57 -1.31
N ILE A 121 10.33 -5.74 -0.77
CA ILE A 121 9.54 -5.84 0.46
C ILE A 121 10.33 -5.24 1.64
N GLU A 122 11.58 -5.65 1.80
CA GLU A 122 12.45 -5.14 2.86
C GLU A 122 12.69 -3.63 2.73
N GLU A 123 12.91 -3.13 1.52
CA GLU A 123 13.10 -1.70 1.28
C GLU A 123 11.86 -0.89 1.65
N GLY A 124 10.65 -1.32 1.26
CA GLY A 124 9.40 -0.68 1.64
C GLY A 124 9.19 -0.68 3.16
N ALA A 125 9.45 -1.80 3.83
CA ALA A 125 9.40 -1.89 5.28
C ALA A 125 10.43 -0.96 5.94
N ARG A 126 11.64 -0.86 5.39
CA ARG A 126 12.71 0.02 5.87
C ARG A 126 12.37 1.50 5.71
N GLU A 127 11.76 1.88 4.59
CA GLU A 127 11.27 3.25 4.35
C GLU A 127 10.19 3.60 5.36
N THR A 128 9.20 2.73 5.56
CA THR A 128 8.13 2.88 6.54
C THR A 128 8.67 3.07 7.96
N MET A 129 9.56 2.19 8.41
CA MET A 129 10.20 2.31 9.73
C MET A 129 10.98 3.62 9.88
N THR A 130 11.68 4.04 8.83
CA THR A 130 12.44 5.30 8.85
C THR A 130 11.50 6.50 9.00
N ALA A 131 10.38 6.51 8.28
CA ALA A 131 9.38 7.55 8.37
C ALA A 131 8.74 7.61 9.77
N ILE A 132 8.36 6.47 10.36
CA ILE A 132 7.77 6.37 11.69
C ILE A 132 8.72 6.92 12.76
N PHE A 133 9.95 6.38 12.83
CA PHE A 133 10.90 6.71 13.92
C PHE A 133 11.65 8.03 13.72
N ARG A 134 11.38 8.77 12.65
CA ARG A 134 11.79 10.15 12.47
C ARG A 134 10.98 11.10 13.38
N LEU A 135 9.82 10.67 13.87
CA LEU A 135 8.88 11.48 14.64
C LEU A 135 9.10 11.37 16.14
N PRO A 136 9.11 12.49 16.86
CA PRO A 136 9.24 12.49 18.33
C PRO A 136 8.16 11.68 19.04
N VAL A 137 6.91 11.75 18.55
CA VAL A 137 5.79 11.01 19.14
C VAL A 137 6.01 9.49 19.07
N SER A 138 6.54 8.97 17.99
CA SER A 138 6.85 7.54 17.85
C SER A 138 7.97 7.13 18.80
N ILE A 139 8.97 7.98 18.99
CA ILE A 139 10.05 7.71 19.96
C ILE A 139 9.51 7.70 21.39
N ASN A 140 8.63 8.64 21.76
CA ASN A 140 8.00 8.65 23.07
C ASN A 140 7.17 7.39 23.30
N GLU A 141 6.52 6.87 22.29
CA GLU A 141 5.79 5.60 22.37
C GLU A 141 6.73 4.40 22.57
N VAL A 142 7.89 4.38 21.88
CA VAL A 142 8.94 3.38 22.14
C VAL A 142 9.43 3.43 23.57
N LEU A 143 9.62 4.62 24.14
CA LEU A 143 10.02 4.77 25.54
C LEU A 143 8.93 4.27 26.49
N SER A 144 7.65 4.56 26.22
CA SER A 144 6.52 4.04 26.99
C SER A 144 6.43 2.50 26.93
N ILE A 145 6.71 1.90 25.75
CA ILE A 145 6.80 0.43 25.64
C ILE A 145 7.93 -0.11 26.52
N GLY A 146 9.07 0.57 26.57
CA GLY A 146 10.17 0.22 27.46
C GLY A 146 9.79 0.23 28.95
N GLU A 147 9.05 1.25 29.38
CA GLU A 147 8.55 1.34 30.77
C GLU A 147 7.59 0.18 31.08
N LYS A 148 6.66 -0.13 30.18
CA LYS A 148 5.72 -1.25 30.32
C LYS A 148 6.40 -2.62 30.27
N LEU A 149 7.48 -2.74 29.52
CA LEU A 149 8.29 -3.95 29.46
C LEU A 149 9.06 -4.15 30.77
N GLN A 150 9.55 -3.05 31.36
CA GLN A 150 10.27 -3.06 32.63
C GLN A 150 9.33 -3.35 33.80
N SER A 151 8.10 -2.81 33.80
CA SER A 151 7.07 -3.10 34.81
C SER A 151 6.44 -4.49 34.68
N GLY A 152 6.70 -5.22 33.59
CA GLY A 152 6.09 -6.53 33.33
C GLY A 152 4.65 -6.48 32.80
N GLU A 153 4.09 -5.27 32.56
CA GLU A 153 2.75 -5.11 31.99
C GLU A 153 2.64 -5.71 30.57
N VAL A 154 3.74 -5.71 29.82
CA VAL A 154 3.80 -6.23 28.46
C VAL A 154 4.90 -7.28 28.33
N LYS A 155 4.56 -8.44 27.79
CA LYS A 155 5.52 -9.50 27.50
C LYS A 155 6.36 -9.15 26.27
N ILE A 156 7.64 -9.55 26.25
CA ILE A 156 8.56 -9.29 25.13
C ILE A 156 8.05 -9.83 23.81
N LYS A 157 7.42 -11.01 23.79
CA LYS A 157 6.79 -11.64 22.60
C LYS A 157 5.74 -10.78 21.91
N ASN A 158 5.11 -9.86 22.63
CA ASN A 158 4.14 -8.93 22.05
C ASN A 158 4.80 -7.67 21.44
N VAL A 159 6.07 -7.44 21.71
CA VAL A 159 6.82 -6.24 21.30
C VAL A 159 7.72 -6.51 20.12
N VAL A 160 8.37 -7.66 20.08
CA VAL A 160 9.43 -8.02 19.13
C VAL A 160 9.02 -9.24 18.32
N ASP A 161 9.38 -9.28 17.04
CA ASP A 161 9.29 -10.47 16.20
C ASP A 161 10.58 -11.32 16.33
N ASN A 162 10.44 -12.62 16.09
CA ASN A 162 11.53 -13.60 16.06
C ASN A 162 12.38 -13.62 17.33
N ILE A 163 11.79 -14.20 18.39
CA ILE A 163 12.52 -14.52 19.64
C ILE A 163 13.39 -15.78 19.43
N GLU A 164 13.06 -16.59 18.41
CA GLU A 164 13.85 -17.75 17.97
C GLU A 164 14.89 -17.29 16.94
N ASP A 165 16.00 -16.74 17.41
CA ASP A 165 17.10 -16.34 16.52
C ASP A 165 17.99 -17.56 16.18
N GLU A 166 18.68 -17.47 15.01
CA GLU A 166 19.59 -18.44 14.41
C GLU A 166 20.74 -18.92 15.33
N GLU A 167 20.93 -18.31 16.49
CA GLU A 167 22.02 -18.59 17.46
C GLU A 167 21.58 -19.41 18.69
N GLY A 168 20.38 -20.04 18.67
CA GLY A 168 19.92 -20.90 19.76
C GLY A 168 19.14 -20.17 20.85
N PHE A 169 18.33 -20.92 21.58
CA PHE A 169 17.39 -20.44 22.61
C PHE A 169 17.98 -19.42 23.59
N MET A 170 17.91 -18.13 23.24
CA MET A 170 18.06 -17.07 24.23
C MET A 170 16.81 -17.05 25.12
N GLU A 171 16.99 -17.05 26.45
CA GLU A 171 15.88 -16.93 27.39
C GLU A 171 15.12 -15.60 27.19
N GLU A 172 13.80 -15.59 27.39
CA GLU A 172 12.96 -14.39 27.23
C GLU A 172 13.50 -13.20 28.02
N ASP A 173 14.14 -13.46 29.17
CA ASP A 173 14.73 -12.43 30.02
C ASP A 173 15.97 -11.77 29.39
N GLU A 174 16.80 -12.51 28.69
CA GLU A 174 17.96 -11.97 27.98
C GLU A 174 17.54 -11.08 26.81
N HIS A 175 16.51 -11.52 26.04
CA HIS A 175 15.91 -10.70 25.00
C HIS A 175 15.31 -9.42 25.55
N ARG A 176 14.59 -9.50 26.66
CA ARG A 176 14.04 -8.34 27.35
C ARG A 176 15.14 -7.36 27.75
N ASP A 177 16.22 -7.84 28.38
CA ASP A 177 17.33 -7.00 28.82
C ASP A 177 18.07 -6.35 27.65
N ARG A 178 18.26 -7.08 26.54
CA ARG A 178 18.83 -6.53 25.31
C ARG A 178 17.96 -5.37 24.77
N VAL A 179 16.64 -5.57 24.69
CA VAL A 179 15.71 -4.54 24.22
C VAL A 179 15.69 -3.34 25.16
N LEU A 180 15.65 -3.55 26.46
CA LEU A 180 15.71 -2.47 27.47
C LEU A 180 17.01 -1.66 27.39
N LYS A 181 18.16 -2.30 27.16
CA LYS A 181 19.44 -1.62 26.89
C LYS A 181 19.38 -0.74 25.64
N LEU A 182 18.74 -1.22 24.56
CA LEU A 182 18.56 -0.43 23.34
C LEU A 182 17.64 0.78 23.59
N ILE A 183 16.52 0.57 24.28
CA ILE A 183 15.56 1.64 24.63
C ILE A 183 16.22 2.68 25.54
N SER A 184 17.04 2.28 26.51
CA SER A 184 17.78 3.22 27.37
C SER A 184 18.72 4.11 26.55
N ARG A 185 19.38 3.57 25.53
CA ARG A 185 20.19 4.36 24.59
C ARG A 185 19.33 5.31 23.76
N ILE A 186 18.17 4.86 23.29
CA ILE A 186 17.21 5.70 22.56
C ILE A 186 16.79 6.88 23.47
N LYS A 187 16.47 6.65 24.74
CA LYS A 187 16.12 7.68 25.71
C LYS A 187 17.22 8.74 25.81
N LEU A 188 18.47 8.33 25.99
CA LEU A 188 19.60 9.24 26.08
C LEU A 188 19.72 10.17 24.87
N PHE A 189 19.60 9.63 23.64
CA PHE A 189 19.68 10.43 22.42
C PHE A 189 18.43 11.28 22.21
N ASN A 190 17.24 10.80 22.61
CA ASN A 190 16.02 11.59 22.57
C ASN A 190 16.07 12.79 23.49
N ASP A 191 16.61 12.63 24.71
CA ASP A 191 16.79 13.73 25.67
C ASP A 191 17.77 14.78 25.12
N ARG A 192 18.88 14.36 24.51
CA ARG A 192 19.78 15.26 23.80
C ARG A 192 19.05 16.00 22.65
N ASN A 193 18.24 15.32 21.88
CA ASN A 193 17.45 15.93 20.81
C ASN A 193 16.42 16.94 21.35
N ASN A 194 15.80 16.67 22.49
CA ASN A 194 14.88 17.60 23.12
C ASN A 194 15.58 18.90 23.55
N VAL A 195 16.79 18.81 24.07
CA VAL A 195 17.64 19.97 24.37
C VAL A 195 18.00 20.76 23.12
N LEU A 196 18.38 20.05 22.02
CA LEU A 196 18.70 20.69 20.75
C LEU A 196 17.48 21.40 20.16
N ARG A 197 16.30 20.76 20.19
CA ARG A 197 15.02 21.36 19.75
C ARG A 197 14.66 22.59 20.57
N ALA A 198 14.87 22.57 21.88
CA ALA A 198 14.64 23.72 22.75
C ALA A 198 15.56 24.90 22.38
N LYS A 199 16.84 24.63 22.10
CA LYS A 199 17.78 25.65 21.61
C LYS A 199 17.36 26.22 20.28
N LEU A 200 16.90 25.39 19.33
CA LEU A 200 16.45 25.80 18.00
C LEU A 200 15.20 26.70 17.99
N LYS A 201 14.41 26.72 19.07
CA LYS A 201 13.27 27.65 19.24
C LYS A 201 13.69 29.12 19.39
N SER A 202 14.94 29.41 19.74
CA SER A 202 15.44 30.78 19.84
C SER A 202 15.47 31.46 18.48
N LYS A 203 14.84 32.63 18.41
CA LYS A 203 14.76 33.44 17.17
C LYS A 203 16.07 34.21 16.88
N THR A 204 16.91 34.41 17.86
CA THR A 204 18.12 35.25 17.79
C THR A 204 19.38 34.49 17.38
N MET A 205 19.26 33.21 17.03
CA MET A 205 20.38 32.36 16.71
C MET A 205 20.95 32.66 15.30
N ARG A 206 22.28 32.75 15.19
CA ARG A 206 23.00 32.89 13.92
C ARG A 206 22.75 31.67 13.01
N ALA A 207 22.58 31.89 11.69
CA ALA A 207 22.26 30.86 10.71
C ALA A 207 23.22 29.66 10.76
N LYS A 208 24.53 29.92 10.77
CA LYS A 208 25.59 28.87 10.84
C LYS A 208 25.46 27.97 12.07
N ARG A 209 25.09 28.55 13.23
CA ARG A 209 24.88 27.78 14.47
C ARG A 209 23.59 26.95 14.41
N ARG A 210 22.54 27.50 13.81
CA ARG A 210 21.27 26.78 13.57
C ARG A 210 21.49 25.57 12.66
N GLU A 211 22.27 25.72 11.61
CA GLU A 211 22.61 24.64 10.68
C GLU A 211 23.43 23.53 11.40
N ALA A 212 24.42 23.89 12.20
CA ALA A 212 25.19 22.92 12.99
C ALA A 212 24.29 22.12 13.96
N LEU A 213 23.35 22.79 14.67
CA LEU A 213 22.42 22.10 15.57
C LEU A 213 21.44 21.20 14.83
N ASN A 214 20.96 21.61 13.65
CA ASN A 214 20.11 20.77 12.80
C ASN A 214 20.87 19.53 12.30
N SER A 215 22.12 19.67 11.88
CA SER A 215 22.97 18.54 11.48
C SER A 215 23.19 17.56 12.65
N GLU A 216 23.43 18.06 13.85
CA GLU A 216 23.58 17.23 15.04
C GLU A 216 22.26 16.50 15.38
N LEU A 217 21.13 17.21 15.32
CA LEU A 217 19.79 16.63 15.51
C LEU A 217 19.53 15.51 14.50
N GLU A 218 19.89 15.72 13.24
CA GLU A 218 19.70 14.72 12.19
C GLU A 218 20.58 13.49 12.40
N LYS A 219 21.85 13.66 12.79
CA LYS A 219 22.75 12.56 13.13
C LYS A 219 22.20 11.72 14.28
N ASN A 220 21.75 12.36 15.36
CA ASN A 220 21.15 11.68 16.49
C ASN A 220 19.87 10.93 16.08
N THR A 221 19.04 11.55 15.24
CA THR A 221 17.79 10.93 14.74
C THR A 221 18.09 9.70 13.90
N ARG A 222 19.07 9.75 13.00
CA ARG A 222 19.51 8.58 12.23
C ARG A 222 20.03 7.46 13.13
N TYR A 223 20.75 7.80 14.19
CA TYR A 223 21.23 6.81 15.15
C TYR A 223 20.06 6.17 15.93
N ILE A 224 19.08 6.95 16.38
CA ILE A 224 17.85 6.44 17.01
C ILE A 224 17.13 5.47 16.07
N ILE A 225 16.96 5.83 14.78
CA ILE A 225 16.32 4.96 13.78
C ILE A 225 17.07 3.62 13.68
N THR A 226 18.41 3.65 13.68
CA THR A 226 19.23 2.44 13.64
C THR A 226 19.01 1.57 14.90
N LEU A 227 18.90 2.17 16.07
CA LEU A 227 18.58 1.45 17.31
C LEU A 227 17.17 0.84 17.27
N CYS A 228 16.16 1.59 16.79
CA CYS A 228 14.79 1.10 16.64
C CYS A 228 14.72 -0.10 15.67
N ARG A 229 15.50 -0.09 14.59
CA ARG A 229 15.59 -1.25 13.68
C ARG A 229 16.17 -2.49 14.35
N LYS A 230 17.18 -2.31 15.22
CA LYS A 230 17.79 -3.42 15.97
C LYS A 230 16.83 -4.08 16.96
N ILE A 231 15.79 -3.37 17.40
CA ILE A 231 14.75 -3.90 18.30
C ILE A 231 13.87 -4.93 17.57
N ARG A 232 13.71 -4.83 16.24
CA ARG A 232 12.84 -5.72 15.42
C ARG A 232 11.41 -5.78 15.96
N PHE A 233 10.76 -4.60 16.02
CA PHE A 233 9.37 -4.52 16.49
C PHE A 233 8.44 -5.45 15.70
N SER A 234 7.52 -6.10 16.41
CA SER A 234 6.50 -6.95 15.80
C SER A 234 5.60 -6.14 14.85
N LYS A 235 5.09 -6.80 13.80
CA LYS A 235 4.17 -6.20 12.83
C LYS A 235 2.98 -5.52 13.54
N LYS A 236 2.49 -6.12 14.63
CA LYS A 236 1.41 -5.55 15.46
C LYS A 236 1.80 -4.20 16.07
N GLN A 237 3.03 -4.05 16.56
CA GLN A 237 3.51 -2.79 17.12
C GLN A 237 3.73 -1.74 16.02
N ILE A 238 4.30 -2.12 14.89
CA ILE A 238 4.47 -1.21 13.74
C ILE A 238 3.10 -0.67 13.28
N ASN A 239 2.12 -1.55 13.11
CA ASN A 239 0.76 -1.15 12.74
C ASN A 239 0.13 -0.19 13.76
N ARG A 240 0.43 -0.35 15.05
CA ARG A 240 -0.04 0.53 16.12
C ARG A 240 0.56 1.93 16.00
N PHE A 241 1.87 2.04 15.72
CA PHE A 241 2.50 3.33 15.44
C PHE A 241 1.87 4.01 14.23
N VAL A 242 1.71 3.28 13.13
CA VAL A 242 1.09 3.79 11.90
C VAL A 242 -0.34 4.25 12.14
N ALA A 243 -1.15 3.44 12.82
CA ALA A 243 -2.54 3.78 13.14
C ALA A 243 -2.65 5.08 13.95
N ARG A 244 -1.75 5.30 14.92
CA ARG A 244 -1.71 6.54 15.70
C ARG A 244 -1.35 7.76 14.85
N LEU A 245 -0.38 7.61 13.94
CA LEU A 245 0.01 8.70 13.04
C LEU A 245 -1.09 9.03 12.03
N ARG A 246 -1.78 8.02 11.48
CA ARG A 246 -2.95 8.21 10.64
C ARG A 246 -4.08 8.91 11.38
N TYR A 247 -4.36 8.49 12.61
CA TYR A 247 -5.38 9.15 13.44
C TYR A 247 -5.09 10.66 13.61
N TYR A 248 -3.84 11.04 13.89
CA TYR A 248 -3.47 12.44 13.98
C TYR A 248 -3.65 13.18 12.65
N ASN A 249 -3.26 12.56 11.55
CA ASN A 249 -3.44 13.14 10.22
C ASN A 249 -4.93 13.36 9.89
N ASP A 250 -5.77 12.35 10.16
CA ASP A 250 -7.21 12.40 9.89
C ASP A 250 -7.89 13.49 10.73
N GLU A 251 -7.51 13.65 11.99
CA GLU A 251 -8.06 14.70 12.85
C GLU A 251 -7.63 16.10 12.39
N ILE A 252 -6.39 16.25 11.90
CA ILE A 252 -5.94 17.51 11.26
C ILE A 252 -6.72 17.77 9.99
N GLU A 253 -6.91 16.78 9.13
CA GLU A 253 -7.67 16.95 7.89
C GLU A 253 -9.15 17.29 8.15
N LYS A 254 -9.77 16.65 9.13
CA LYS A 254 -11.14 17.00 9.55
C LYS A 254 -11.22 18.45 10.00
N ALA A 255 -10.27 18.90 10.82
CA ALA A 255 -10.22 20.27 11.29
C ALA A 255 -9.97 21.27 10.14
N GLU A 256 -9.09 20.95 9.21
CA GLU A 256 -8.85 21.77 8.01
C GLU A 256 -10.07 21.83 7.08
N LYS A 257 -10.78 20.70 6.89
CA LYS A 257 -12.03 20.66 6.11
C LYS A 257 -13.07 21.62 6.68
N VAL A 258 -13.21 21.69 8.01
CA VAL A 258 -14.09 22.67 8.67
C VAL A 258 -13.67 24.09 8.34
N ILE A 259 -12.38 24.41 8.42
CA ILE A 259 -11.86 25.76 8.08
C ILE A 259 -12.14 26.09 6.61
N VAL A 260 -11.90 25.15 5.69
CA VAL A 260 -12.14 25.33 4.25
C VAL A 260 -13.62 25.51 3.97
N GLN A 261 -14.51 24.75 4.64
CA GLN A 261 -15.97 24.88 4.48
C GLN A 261 -16.44 26.27 4.88
N TYR A 262 -16.09 26.77 6.06
CA TYR A 262 -16.48 28.11 6.48
C TYR A 262 -15.88 29.23 5.62
N LYS A 263 -14.68 29.03 5.06
CA LYS A 263 -14.12 29.96 4.05
C LYS A 263 -14.97 30.01 2.76
N LYS A 264 -15.49 28.85 2.32
CA LYS A 264 -16.39 28.79 1.16
C LYS A 264 -17.74 29.45 1.47
N ASP A 265 -18.33 29.13 2.60
CA ASP A 265 -19.64 29.59 3.01
C ASP A 265 -19.67 31.14 3.20
N THR A 266 -18.60 31.69 3.77
CA THR A 266 -18.45 33.12 3.99
C THR A 266 -17.88 33.87 2.78
N ARG A 267 -17.27 33.16 1.82
CA ARG A 267 -16.49 33.71 0.71
C ARG A 267 -15.36 34.66 1.13
N LEU A 268 -14.90 34.52 2.38
CA LEU A 268 -13.83 35.32 2.96
C LEU A 268 -12.59 34.47 3.20
N THR A 269 -11.42 35.05 3.07
CA THR A 269 -10.16 34.44 3.49
C THR A 269 -10.05 34.42 5.00
N LEU A 270 -9.22 33.52 5.56
CA LEU A 270 -9.03 33.44 7.01
C LEU A 270 -8.60 34.78 7.61
N ALA A 271 -7.67 35.47 6.98
CA ALA A 271 -7.21 36.80 7.40
C ALA A 271 -8.33 37.86 7.41
N GLN A 272 -9.26 37.81 6.45
CA GLN A 272 -10.44 38.68 6.42
C GLN A 272 -11.40 38.32 7.56
N LEU A 273 -11.67 37.05 7.79
CA LEU A 273 -12.51 36.57 8.89
C LEU A 273 -11.94 37.00 10.26
N GLU A 274 -10.64 36.87 10.47
CA GLU A 274 -9.99 37.33 11.69
C GLU A 274 -10.15 38.84 11.91
N LYS A 275 -10.01 39.67 10.85
CA LYS A 275 -10.25 41.09 10.90
C LYS A 275 -11.72 41.43 11.23
N VAL A 276 -12.67 40.74 10.60
CA VAL A 276 -14.10 40.90 10.86
C VAL A 276 -14.43 40.52 12.31
N TRP A 277 -13.93 39.41 12.80
CA TRP A 277 -14.14 39.00 14.20
C TRP A 277 -13.48 39.97 15.20
N ALA A 278 -12.33 40.55 14.87
CA ALA A 278 -11.68 41.56 15.69
C ALA A 278 -12.50 42.85 15.74
N GLN A 279 -13.12 43.27 14.62
CA GLN A 279 -14.03 44.43 14.56
C GLN A 279 -15.29 44.15 15.38
N MET A 280 -15.90 42.96 15.29
CA MET A 280 -17.09 42.58 16.06
C MET A 280 -16.84 42.52 17.58
N LYS A 281 -15.60 42.36 18.02
CA LYS A 281 -15.22 42.35 19.45
C LYS A 281 -15.17 43.75 20.09
N LYS A 282 -15.16 44.83 19.31
CA LYS A 282 -15.04 46.20 19.85
C LYS A 282 -16.31 46.61 20.61
N PRO A 283 -16.21 47.35 21.78
CA PRO A 283 -17.37 47.65 22.62
C PRO A 283 -18.51 48.45 21.97
N LYS A 284 -18.23 49.15 20.87
CA LYS A 284 -19.21 49.94 20.07
C LYS A 284 -19.41 49.40 18.67
N ALA A 285 -19.16 48.10 18.46
CA ALA A 285 -19.27 47.52 17.12
C ALA A 285 -20.73 47.35 16.73
N ASN A 286 -21.08 47.87 15.54
CA ASN A 286 -22.37 47.61 14.93
C ASN A 286 -22.27 46.31 14.10
N GLU A 287 -22.58 45.17 14.72
CA GLU A 287 -22.50 43.86 14.09
C GLU A 287 -23.30 43.79 12.78
N LYS A 288 -24.48 44.45 12.71
CA LYS A 288 -25.34 44.50 11.52
C LYS A 288 -24.65 45.25 10.36
N LYS A 289 -23.93 46.33 10.64
CA LYS A 289 -23.18 47.07 9.62
C LYS A 289 -22.01 46.27 9.09
N ILE A 290 -21.23 45.64 9.98
CA ILE A 290 -20.08 44.78 9.61
C ILE A 290 -20.53 43.60 8.77
N ALA A 291 -21.63 42.94 9.14
CA ALA A 291 -22.18 41.81 8.39
C ALA A 291 -22.65 42.21 6.98
N LYS A 292 -23.32 43.37 6.85
CA LYS A 292 -23.77 43.92 5.59
C LYS A 292 -22.60 44.31 4.65
N GLU A 293 -21.56 44.93 5.19
CA GLU A 293 -20.34 45.28 4.44
C GLU A 293 -19.63 44.07 3.87
N ASN A 294 -19.59 42.98 4.62
CA ASN A 294 -18.96 41.72 4.20
C ASN A 294 -19.91 40.75 3.47
N ARG A 295 -21.19 41.11 3.29
CA ARG A 295 -22.24 40.30 2.65
C ARG A 295 -22.40 38.91 3.27
N VAL A 296 -22.23 38.79 4.59
CA VAL A 296 -22.31 37.55 5.35
C VAL A 296 -23.26 37.71 6.54
N SER A 297 -24.07 36.71 6.85
CA SER A 297 -24.97 36.78 8.00
C SER A 297 -24.21 36.80 9.34
N ILE A 298 -24.77 37.50 10.33
CA ILE A 298 -24.18 37.59 11.68
C ILE A 298 -24.02 36.19 12.30
N ASP A 299 -25.03 35.33 12.15
CA ASP A 299 -25.05 33.98 12.71
C ASP A 299 -23.96 33.12 12.06
N LEU A 300 -23.75 33.24 10.75
CA LEU A 300 -22.68 32.52 10.07
C LEU A 300 -21.28 33.00 10.54
N LEU A 301 -21.11 34.33 10.76
CA LEU A 301 -19.86 34.87 11.30
C LEU A 301 -19.60 34.39 12.73
N LYS A 302 -20.63 34.32 13.57
CA LYS A 302 -20.49 33.81 14.95
C LYS A 302 -20.20 32.29 14.95
N LYS A 303 -20.92 31.51 14.16
CA LYS A 303 -20.68 30.06 14.00
C LYS A 303 -19.28 29.77 13.45
N SER A 304 -18.86 30.50 12.42
CA SER A 304 -17.51 30.33 11.83
C SER A 304 -16.40 30.61 12.84
N LYS A 305 -16.56 31.62 13.69
CA LYS A 305 -15.57 31.97 14.74
C LYS A 305 -15.39 30.83 15.75
N ILE A 306 -16.50 30.25 16.20
CA ILE A 306 -16.47 29.15 17.17
C ILE A 306 -15.83 27.91 16.51
N ALA A 307 -16.36 27.51 15.37
CA ALA A 307 -15.92 26.28 14.68
C ALA A 307 -14.45 26.36 14.22
N ILE A 308 -14.02 27.47 13.63
CA ILE A 308 -12.62 27.66 13.23
C ILE A 308 -11.70 27.76 14.45
N GLY A 309 -12.17 28.40 15.53
CA GLY A 309 -11.44 28.45 16.80
C GLY A 309 -11.21 27.07 17.40
N GLU A 310 -12.21 26.21 17.40
CA GLU A 310 -12.10 24.81 17.86
C GLU A 310 -11.19 24.00 16.94
N ALA A 311 -11.32 24.15 15.63
CA ALA A 311 -10.47 23.49 14.66
C ALA A 311 -8.98 23.85 14.87
N HIS A 312 -8.68 25.13 15.05
CA HIS A 312 -7.32 25.59 15.35
C HIS A 312 -6.80 25.05 16.69
N LYS A 313 -7.63 24.98 17.74
CA LYS A 313 -7.26 24.38 19.02
C LYS A 313 -6.92 22.92 18.87
N LYS A 314 -7.73 22.16 18.11
CA LYS A 314 -7.46 20.72 17.81
C LYS A 314 -6.15 20.55 17.08
N ILE A 315 -5.92 21.28 15.98
CA ILE A 315 -4.66 21.23 15.24
C ILE A 315 -3.47 21.58 16.16
N LYS A 316 -3.57 22.62 16.96
CA LYS A 316 -2.51 23.02 17.88
C LYS A 316 -2.21 21.93 18.91
N HIS A 317 -3.23 21.30 19.46
CA HIS A 317 -3.08 20.20 20.41
C HIS A 317 -2.33 19.02 19.78
N ILE A 318 -2.75 18.59 18.59
CA ILE A 318 -2.12 17.49 17.86
C ILE A 318 -0.65 17.84 17.51
N VAL A 319 -0.39 19.06 17.04
CA VAL A 319 0.98 19.53 16.75
C VAL A 319 1.87 19.52 17.99
N GLN A 320 1.31 19.88 19.16
CA GLN A 320 2.04 19.81 20.44
C GLN A 320 2.33 18.38 20.86
N GLU A 321 1.36 17.50 20.74
CA GLU A 321 1.48 16.08 21.08
C GLU A 321 2.42 15.34 20.12
N ALA A 322 2.30 15.57 18.83
CA ALA A 322 3.16 14.99 17.81
C ALA A 322 4.60 15.55 17.84
N GLY A 323 4.79 16.76 18.40
CA GLY A 323 6.07 17.46 18.46
C GLY A 323 6.58 17.97 17.10
N ILE A 324 5.73 18.01 16.07
CA ILE A 324 6.06 18.43 14.71
C ILE A 324 4.91 19.25 14.08
N PRO A 325 5.22 20.11 13.08
CA PRO A 325 4.19 20.83 12.32
C PRO A 325 3.24 19.88 11.57
N ALA A 326 1.97 20.30 11.41
CA ALA A 326 0.95 19.54 10.68
C ALA A 326 1.38 19.18 9.25
N ALA A 327 2.02 20.10 8.53
CA ALA A 327 2.52 19.87 7.17
C ALA A 327 3.56 18.72 7.14
N THR A 328 4.48 18.70 8.10
CA THR A 328 5.49 17.63 8.23
C THR A 328 4.84 16.29 8.55
N LEU A 329 3.81 16.26 9.43
CA LEU A 329 3.08 15.04 9.74
C LEU A 329 2.42 14.45 8.49
N LYS A 330 1.74 15.27 7.68
CA LYS A 330 1.14 14.85 6.40
C LYS A 330 2.16 14.24 5.45
N THR A 331 3.31 14.89 5.30
CA THR A 331 4.40 14.37 4.44
C THR A 331 4.88 13.01 4.92
N VAL A 332 5.03 12.84 6.24
CA VAL A 332 5.49 11.56 6.82
C VAL A 332 4.43 10.47 6.64
N VAL A 333 3.15 10.75 6.90
CA VAL A 333 2.07 9.78 6.68
C VAL A 333 2.03 9.34 5.21
N LYS A 334 2.18 10.27 4.27
CA LYS A 334 2.28 9.96 2.85
C LYS A 334 3.48 9.07 2.53
N SER A 335 4.65 9.35 3.12
CA SER A 335 5.83 8.48 2.94
C SER A 335 5.63 7.08 3.53
N ILE A 336 4.89 6.94 4.63
CA ILE A 336 4.50 5.64 5.20
C ILE A 336 3.61 4.88 4.21
N GLU A 337 2.58 5.53 3.68
CA GLU A 337 1.66 4.93 2.71
C GLU A 337 2.38 4.50 1.41
N GLU A 338 3.33 5.30 0.95
CA GLU A 338 4.16 4.96 -0.21
C GLU A 338 5.05 3.73 0.07
N GLY A 339 5.68 3.66 1.24
CA GLY A 339 6.49 2.52 1.66
C GLY A 339 5.67 1.23 1.82
N GLU A 340 4.51 1.32 2.48
CA GLU A 340 3.58 0.19 2.63
C GLU A 340 3.08 -0.30 1.26
N ARG A 341 2.71 0.61 0.35
CA ARG A 341 2.27 0.28 -1.00
C ARG A 341 3.35 -0.44 -1.81
N LYS A 342 4.61 0.01 -1.70
CA LYS A 342 5.75 -0.67 -2.36
C LYS A 342 5.89 -2.11 -1.85
N ALA A 343 5.86 -2.29 -0.52
CA ALA A 343 5.96 -3.60 0.10
C ALA A 343 4.76 -4.49 -0.27
N GLU A 344 3.53 -3.96 -0.28
CA GLU A 344 2.32 -4.69 -0.62
C GLU A 344 2.31 -5.15 -2.07
N ILE A 345 2.68 -4.29 -3.03
CA ILE A 345 2.79 -4.66 -4.45
C ILE A 345 3.80 -5.78 -4.64
N ALA A 346 4.95 -5.69 -3.98
CA ALA A 346 5.98 -6.71 -4.05
C ALA A 346 5.50 -8.03 -3.41
N GLN A 347 4.83 -7.95 -2.26
CA GLN A 347 4.26 -9.12 -1.58
C GLN A 347 3.18 -9.81 -2.43
N ARG A 348 2.30 -9.06 -3.08
CA ARG A 348 1.28 -9.62 -4.00
C ARG A 348 1.92 -10.41 -5.13
N LYS A 349 2.95 -9.86 -5.79
CA LYS A 349 3.68 -10.57 -6.84
C LYS A 349 4.29 -11.88 -6.36
N LEU A 350 4.84 -11.91 -5.14
CA LEU A 350 5.37 -13.12 -4.55
C LEU A 350 4.27 -14.16 -4.29
N VAL A 351 3.12 -13.71 -3.77
CA VAL A 351 1.96 -14.58 -3.50
C VAL A 351 1.40 -15.15 -4.82
N GLU A 352 1.23 -14.33 -5.85
CA GLU A 352 0.75 -14.74 -7.17
C GLU A 352 1.64 -15.84 -7.78
N ALA A 353 2.96 -15.65 -7.74
CA ALA A 353 3.91 -16.65 -8.22
C ALA A 353 3.89 -17.95 -7.39
N ASN A 354 3.78 -17.84 -6.06
CA ASN A 354 3.68 -18.99 -5.17
C ASN A 354 2.36 -19.77 -5.35
N LEU A 355 1.25 -19.08 -5.63
CA LEU A 355 -0.03 -19.72 -5.92
C LEU A 355 0.06 -20.61 -7.15
N ARG A 356 0.75 -20.18 -8.20
CA ARG A 356 0.99 -21.03 -9.38
C ARG A 356 1.76 -22.29 -9.03
N LEU A 357 2.79 -22.19 -8.18
CA LEU A 357 3.54 -23.35 -7.71
C LEU A 357 2.65 -24.33 -6.95
N VAL A 358 1.81 -23.84 -6.05
CA VAL A 358 0.86 -24.66 -5.28
C VAL A 358 -0.13 -25.37 -6.20
N VAL A 359 -0.69 -24.67 -7.20
CA VAL A 359 -1.60 -25.25 -8.19
C VAL A 359 -0.90 -26.33 -9.03
N SER A 360 0.34 -26.08 -9.46
CA SER A 360 1.14 -27.09 -10.21
C SER A 360 1.40 -28.35 -9.39
N ILE A 361 1.64 -28.21 -8.09
CA ILE A 361 1.80 -29.36 -7.19
C ILE A 361 0.45 -30.07 -7.01
N ALA A 362 -0.64 -29.33 -6.77
CA ALA A 362 -1.96 -29.92 -6.52
C ALA A 362 -2.50 -30.70 -7.74
N LYS A 363 -2.12 -30.32 -8.97
CA LYS A 363 -2.46 -31.07 -10.19
C LYS A 363 -1.80 -32.48 -10.27
N LYS A 364 -0.73 -32.71 -9.50
CA LYS A 364 -0.02 -34.01 -9.49
C LYS A 364 -0.62 -35.02 -8.50
N TYR A 365 -1.50 -34.56 -7.62
CA TYR A 365 -2.26 -35.37 -6.67
C TYR A 365 -3.75 -35.44 -7.05
#